data_e2060aeb98c09e6677397828dc35dc19
#
_entry.id   e2060aeb98c09e6677397828dc35dc19
#
_cell.length_a   1.000
_cell.length_b   1.000
_cell.length_c   1.000
_cell.angle_alpha   90.00
_cell.angle_beta   90.00
_cell.angle_gamma   90.00
#
_symmetry.space_group_name_H-M   'P 1'
#
loop_
_entity.id
_entity.type
_entity.pdbx_description
1 polymer ?
#
loop_
_entity_poly.entity_id
_entity_poly.type
_entity_poly.pdbx_seq_one_letter_code
_entity_poly.pdbx_strand_id
1 'polypeptide(L)'
;MDKRLDKKYTKEWFILLGLLLGVTVTNGFARFAYGLLLPAMQAEMDWNYAQAGWLSTVNALGYIVGAISTMFLVQKFASEKLFAFGLITTSVVLLMTGVLPTLEAQYALRFFAGTFGAVSFSTAGAIASGLFKENARLNALSIAILFGTGGGFGIILAGAFIPTLIDVVGNSAWPICWIIIGLLSIVFMPFGIWSALQIESSKPSRLTRNEFRLLKMLPELAGYACFGFGYIVYLTFLSAWMTGQSIDATMITTIWVILGLCICISPFLWRPIFARFGNGIPLAMVLSSIAFGSVVPLLSPAFSILILSAVIFGSSVFMAPGAITNFTRKNLPQEMWAYSISIFTVLFAISQTLGPYVAGLIGDYFDNIGMGLVTAFIILLLGALVSLSQKELSKN
;
A
#
# COMPACT_ATOMS: atom_id res chain seq x y z
N MET A 1 3.75 16.47 -25.64
CA MET A 1 4.93 15.83 -25.02
C MET A 1 6.01 15.76 -26.09
N ASP A 2 7.17 16.36 -25.85
CA ASP A 2 8.19 16.60 -26.89
C ASP A 2 8.92 15.28 -27.22
N LYS A 3 8.85 14.81 -28.47
CA LYS A 3 9.50 13.57 -28.98
C LYS A 3 11.03 13.52 -28.74
N ARG A 4 11.68 14.67 -28.49
CA ARG A 4 13.11 14.75 -28.18
C ARG A 4 13.40 14.36 -26.70
N LEU A 5 12.48 14.62 -25.78
CA LEU A 5 12.60 14.22 -24.37
C LEU A 5 12.42 12.71 -24.20
N ASP A 6 11.57 12.07 -25.01
CA ASP A 6 11.34 10.62 -24.95
C ASP A 6 12.60 9.80 -25.26
N LYS A 7 13.41 10.20 -26.24
CA LYS A 7 14.67 9.50 -26.56
C LYS A 7 15.76 9.67 -25.50
N LYS A 8 15.80 10.82 -24.78
CA LYS A 8 16.84 11.10 -23.76
C LYS A 8 16.70 10.21 -22.54
N TYR A 9 15.49 9.83 -22.16
CA TYR A 9 15.19 9.14 -20.90
C TYR A 9 14.60 7.73 -21.10
N THR A 10 14.76 7.14 -22.29
CA THR A 10 14.21 5.81 -22.58
C THR A 10 14.73 4.74 -21.61
N LYS A 11 16.04 4.78 -21.29
CA LYS A 11 16.66 3.83 -20.37
C LYS A 11 16.07 3.96 -18.96
N GLU A 12 15.90 5.18 -18.47
CA GLU A 12 15.33 5.47 -17.13
C GLU A 12 13.89 4.97 -17.01
N TRP A 13 13.09 5.06 -18.07
CA TRP A 13 11.73 4.52 -18.09
C TRP A 13 11.70 2.99 -18.05
N PHE A 14 12.62 2.31 -18.76
CA PHE A 14 12.75 0.85 -18.66
C PHE A 14 13.19 0.40 -17.26
N ILE A 15 14.13 1.13 -16.65
CA ILE A 15 14.55 0.86 -15.27
C ILE A 15 13.38 1.07 -14.32
N LEU A 16 12.62 2.14 -14.46
CA LEU A 16 11.42 2.39 -13.65
C LEU A 16 10.40 1.26 -13.79
N LEU A 17 10.19 0.75 -15.01
CA LEU A 17 9.27 -0.38 -15.25
C LEU A 17 9.69 -1.63 -14.47
N GLY A 18 10.97 -2.00 -14.48
CA GLY A 18 11.45 -3.16 -13.72
C GLY A 18 11.36 -2.95 -12.20
N LEU A 19 11.67 -1.74 -11.69
CA LEU A 19 11.46 -1.41 -10.28
C LEU A 19 9.96 -1.48 -9.90
N LEU A 20 9.07 -1.03 -10.80
CA LEU A 20 7.63 -1.11 -10.63
C LEU A 20 7.18 -2.57 -10.49
N LEU A 21 7.68 -3.49 -11.32
CA LEU A 21 7.40 -4.92 -11.17
C LEU A 21 7.86 -5.47 -9.82
N GLY A 22 9.00 -5.01 -9.30
CA GLY A 22 9.43 -5.33 -7.95
C GLY A 22 8.47 -4.83 -6.87
N VAL A 23 7.95 -3.60 -6.99
CA VAL A 23 6.93 -3.04 -6.08
C VAL A 23 5.60 -3.77 -6.23
N THR A 24 5.25 -4.23 -7.43
CA THR A 24 4.08 -5.10 -7.66
C THR A 24 4.14 -6.36 -6.78
N VAL A 25 5.30 -7.00 -6.70
CA VAL A 25 5.51 -8.18 -5.85
C VAL A 25 5.45 -7.81 -4.37
N THR A 26 6.22 -6.81 -3.97
CA THR A 26 6.46 -6.53 -2.54
C THR A 26 5.34 -5.73 -1.86
N ASN A 27 4.51 -5.05 -2.62
CA ASN A 27 3.36 -4.30 -2.11
C ASN A 27 2.03 -4.87 -2.65
N GLY A 28 1.87 -4.97 -3.95
CA GLY A 28 0.64 -5.45 -4.57
C GLY A 28 0.29 -6.88 -4.13
N PHE A 29 1.20 -7.82 -4.35
CA PHE A 29 0.98 -9.23 -4.02
C PHE A 29 1.16 -9.52 -2.53
N ALA A 30 2.29 -9.11 -1.94
CA ALA A 30 2.61 -9.47 -0.56
C ALA A 30 1.65 -8.87 0.48
N ARG A 31 1.00 -7.75 0.18
CA ARG A 31 0.09 -7.08 1.11
C ARG A 31 -1.38 -7.19 0.70
N PHE A 32 -1.71 -6.87 -0.54
CA PHE A 32 -3.10 -6.61 -0.92
C PHE A 32 -3.81 -7.82 -1.55
N ALA A 33 -3.08 -8.78 -2.16
CA ALA A 33 -3.71 -9.98 -2.70
C ALA A 33 -4.43 -10.83 -1.62
N TYR A 34 -3.99 -10.73 -0.36
CA TYR A 34 -4.65 -11.42 0.75
C TYR A 34 -6.13 -11.02 0.90
N GLY A 35 -6.49 -9.76 0.73
CA GLY A 35 -7.88 -9.32 0.83
C GLY A 35 -8.82 -10.01 -0.19
N LEU A 36 -8.28 -10.41 -1.35
CA LEU A 36 -9.01 -11.21 -2.34
C LEU A 36 -9.15 -12.69 -1.93
N LEU A 37 -8.15 -13.23 -1.25
CA LEU A 37 -8.08 -14.63 -0.83
C LEU A 37 -8.74 -14.89 0.51
N LEU A 38 -8.92 -13.83 1.32
CA LEU A 38 -9.44 -13.93 2.68
C LEU A 38 -10.77 -14.69 2.77
N PRO A 39 -11.79 -14.46 1.91
CA PRO A 39 -13.05 -15.19 2.01
C PRO A 39 -12.87 -16.70 1.84
N ALA A 40 -12.07 -17.13 0.86
CA ALA A 40 -11.81 -18.54 0.59
C ALA A 40 -11.00 -19.20 1.72
N MET A 41 -9.96 -18.52 2.21
CA MET A 41 -9.16 -18.99 3.35
C MET A 41 -9.99 -19.06 4.64
N GLN A 42 -10.85 -18.06 4.87
CA GLN A 42 -11.76 -18.02 6.02
C GLN A 42 -12.73 -19.18 6.01
N ALA A 43 -13.36 -19.46 4.87
CA ALA A 43 -14.33 -20.55 4.73
C ALA A 43 -13.65 -21.92 4.85
N GLU A 44 -12.47 -22.13 4.26
CA GLU A 44 -11.76 -23.41 4.29
C GLU A 44 -11.16 -23.74 5.66
N MET A 45 -10.72 -22.71 6.39
CA MET A 45 -10.06 -22.86 7.70
C MET A 45 -11.01 -22.64 8.87
N ASP A 46 -12.28 -22.37 8.63
CA ASP A 46 -13.31 -22.07 9.64
C ASP A 46 -12.88 -20.93 10.59
N TRP A 47 -12.33 -19.84 10.00
CA TRP A 47 -11.89 -18.67 10.77
C TRP A 47 -13.02 -17.66 10.99
N ASN A 48 -13.03 -17.04 12.18
CA ASN A 48 -13.79 -15.82 12.38
C ASN A 48 -13.09 -14.59 11.75
N TYR A 49 -13.76 -13.45 11.71
CA TYR A 49 -13.20 -12.23 11.08
C TYR A 49 -11.96 -11.70 11.81
N ALA A 50 -11.90 -11.84 13.15
CA ALA A 50 -10.72 -11.44 13.92
C ALA A 50 -9.50 -12.29 13.57
N GLN A 51 -9.65 -13.61 13.43
CA GLN A 51 -8.57 -14.51 13.02
C GLN A 51 -8.09 -14.19 11.59
N ALA A 52 -9.01 -13.97 10.67
CA ALA A 52 -8.68 -13.55 9.32
C ALA A 52 -7.99 -12.18 9.29
N GLY A 53 -8.47 -11.19 10.06
CA GLY A 53 -7.84 -9.89 10.22
C GLY A 53 -6.44 -9.97 10.82
N TRP A 54 -6.22 -10.94 11.74
CA TRP A 54 -4.92 -11.17 12.39
C TRP A 54 -3.80 -11.50 11.38
N LEU A 55 -4.08 -12.20 10.29
CA LEU A 55 -3.08 -12.48 9.25
C LEU A 55 -2.61 -11.18 8.55
N SER A 56 -3.50 -10.22 8.31
CA SER A 56 -3.13 -8.89 7.83
C SER A 56 -2.31 -8.12 8.86
N THR A 57 -2.68 -8.22 10.13
CA THR A 57 -1.94 -7.64 11.26
C THR A 57 -0.52 -8.20 11.36
N VAL A 58 -0.35 -9.51 11.25
CA VAL A 58 0.97 -10.17 11.27
C VAL A 58 1.85 -9.73 10.10
N ASN A 59 1.27 -9.57 8.92
CA ASN A 59 2.00 -9.00 7.77
C ASN A 59 2.43 -7.55 8.03
N ALA A 60 1.57 -6.73 8.63
CA ALA A 60 1.90 -5.36 8.99
C ALA A 60 2.98 -5.28 10.09
N LEU A 61 2.97 -6.19 11.09
CA LEU A 61 4.05 -6.32 12.08
C LEU A 61 5.38 -6.65 11.39
N GLY A 62 5.38 -7.61 10.48
CA GLY A 62 6.55 -7.92 9.67
C GLY A 62 7.05 -6.69 8.89
N TYR A 63 6.12 -5.92 8.33
CA TYR A 63 6.47 -4.69 7.59
C TYR A 63 7.18 -3.67 8.49
N ILE A 64 6.73 -3.49 9.74
CA ILE A 64 7.41 -2.61 10.73
C ILE A 64 8.84 -3.09 10.97
N VAL A 65 9.01 -4.40 11.24
CA VAL A 65 10.34 -4.99 11.49
C VAL A 65 11.25 -4.81 10.27
N GLY A 66 10.74 -5.05 9.07
CA GLY A 66 11.50 -4.86 7.83
C GLY A 66 11.88 -3.41 7.57
N ALA A 67 10.97 -2.46 7.79
CA ALA A 67 11.22 -1.03 7.63
C ALA A 67 12.29 -0.54 8.63
N ILE A 68 12.18 -0.92 9.91
CA ILE A 68 13.17 -0.59 10.94
C ILE A 68 14.53 -1.22 10.59
N SER A 69 14.54 -2.51 10.23
CA SER A 69 15.77 -3.19 9.82
C SER A 69 16.45 -2.49 8.65
N THR A 70 15.68 -2.02 7.67
CA THR A 70 16.20 -1.30 6.50
C THR A 70 16.97 -0.04 6.90
N MET A 71 16.52 0.72 7.93
CA MET A 71 17.21 1.92 8.40
C MET A 71 18.65 1.64 8.85
N PHE A 72 18.90 0.45 9.42
CA PHE A 72 20.25 0.03 9.83
C PHE A 72 21.02 -0.65 8.69
N LEU A 73 20.33 -1.46 7.88
CA LEU A 73 20.97 -2.22 6.81
C LEU A 73 21.49 -1.32 5.68
N VAL A 74 20.81 -0.23 5.32
CA VAL A 74 21.27 0.71 4.27
C VAL A 74 22.58 1.43 4.65
N GLN A 75 22.95 1.46 5.93
CA GLN A 75 24.23 2.01 6.38
C GLN A 75 25.40 1.06 6.05
N LYS A 76 25.13 -0.23 5.91
CA LYS A 76 26.14 -1.28 5.69
C LYS A 76 26.11 -1.84 4.27
N PHE A 77 24.94 -1.93 3.68
CA PHE A 77 24.71 -2.56 2.38
C PHE A 77 24.12 -1.55 1.40
N ALA A 78 24.46 -1.67 0.14
CA ALA A 78 23.92 -0.85 -0.93
C ALA A 78 22.43 -1.14 -1.14
N SER A 79 21.63 -0.09 -1.45
CA SER A 79 20.16 -0.18 -1.57
C SER A 79 19.74 -1.17 -2.65
N GLU A 80 20.48 -1.26 -3.77
CA GLU A 80 20.22 -2.21 -4.86
C GLU A 80 20.37 -3.67 -4.41
N LYS A 81 21.32 -3.98 -3.51
CA LYS A 81 21.51 -5.32 -2.95
C LYS A 81 20.41 -5.68 -1.96
N LEU A 82 19.99 -4.72 -1.14
CA LEU A 82 18.88 -4.90 -0.20
C LEU A 82 17.56 -5.07 -0.94
N PHE A 83 17.33 -4.28 -2.00
CA PHE A 83 16.17 -4.45 -2.87
C PHE A 83 16.11 -5.85 -3.46
N ALA A 84 17.22 -6.31 -4.06
CA ALA A 84 17.31 -7.65 -4.66
C ALA A 84 17.07 -8.75 -3.62
N PHE A 85 17.71 -8.68 -2.47
CA PHE A 85 17.53 -9.64 -1.37
C PHE A 85 16.07 -9.67 -0.89
N GLY A 86 15.47 -8.50 -0.62
CA GLY A 86 14.07 -8.40 -0.21
C GLY A 86 13.10 -8.94 -1.26
N LEU A 87 13.35 -8.65 -2.54
CA LEU A 87 12.50 -9.12 -3.64
C LEU A 87 12.58 -10.63 -3.84
N ILE A 88 13.80 -11.21 -3.83
CA ILE A 88 14.00 -12.67 -3.93
C ILE A 88 13.28 -13.38 -2.79
N THR A 89 13.54 -12.94 -1.56
CA THR A 89 12.98 -13.59 -0.36
C THR A 89 11.45 -13.45 -0.33
N THR A 90 10.90 -12.28 -0.67
CA THR A 90 9.45 -12.08 -0.76
C THR A 90 8.83 -13.02 -1.80
N SER A 91 9.44 -13.15 -2.99
CA SER A 91 8.92 -14.03 -4.04
C SER A 91 8.88 -15.49 -3.60
N VAL A 92 9.94 -15.96 -2.93
CA VAL A 92 9.98 -17.33 -2.36
C VAL A 92 8.94 -17.51 -1.27
N VAL A 93 8.81 -16.55 -0.36
CA VAL A 93 7.81 -16.59 0.74
C VAL A 93 6.39 -16.64 0.18
N LEU A 94 6.08 -15.86 -0.86
CA LEU A 94 4.77 -15.88 -1.51
C LEU A 94 4.47 -17.26 -2.15
N LEU A 95 5.46 -17.88 -2.79
CA LEU A 95 5.31 -19.24 -3.32
C LEU A 95 5.06 -20.25 -2.19
N MET A 96 5.85 -20.16 -1.11
CA MET A 96 5.70 -21.05 0.05
C MET A 96 4.35 -20.89 0.76
N THR A 97 3.72 -19.72 0.68
CA THR A 97 2.37 -19.48 1.24
C THR A 97 1.33 -20.43 0.62
N GLY A 98 1.47 -20.77 -0.66
CA GLY A 98 0.61 -21.76 -1.30
C GLY A 98 1.03 -23.22 -1.08
N VAL A 99 2.33 -23.45 -0.80
CA VAL A 99 2.86 -24.83 -0.61
C VAL A 99 2.65 -25.32 0.82
N LEU A 100 2.65 -24.43 1.80
CA LEU A 100 2.54 -24.74 3.23
C LEU A 100 1.22 -24.18 3.81
N PRO A 101 0.09 -24.92 3.67
CA PRO A 101 -1.22 -24.39 4.00
C PRO A 101 -1.58 -24.44 5.50
N THR A 102 -0.67 -24.85 6.39
CA THR A 102 -0.95 -24.89 7.84
C THR A 102 -1.03 -23.49 8.46
N LEU A 103 -1.84 -23.33 9.52
CA LEU A 103 -2.06 -22.03 10.15
C LEU A 103 -0.77 -21.38 10.66
N GLU A 104 0.09 -22.16 11.30
CA GLU A 104 1.39 -21.70 11.84
C GLU A 104 2.30 -21.22 10.71
N ALA A 105 2.32 -21.96 9.59
CA ALA A 105 3.08 -21.56 8.41
C ALA A 105 2.52 -20.26 7.82
N GLN A 106 1.20 -20.09 7.75
CA GLN A 106 0.57 -18.87 7.26
C GLN A 106 0.98 -17.65 8.10
N TYR A 107 0.98 -17.75 9.44
CA TYR A 107 1.47 -16.65 10.30
C TYR A 107 2.93 -16.32 10.02
N ALA A 108 3.81 -17.32 10.01
CA ALA A 108 5.24 -17.11 9.75
C ALA A 108 5.48 -16.51 8.35
N LEU A 109 4.85 -17.06 7.31
CA LEU A 109 5.02 -16.61 5.94
C LEU A 109 4.45 -15.20 5.73
N ARG A 110 3.33 -14.86 6.36
CA ARG A 110 2.79 -13.50 6.33
C ARG A 110 3.71 -12.50 7.01
N PHE A 111 4.31 -12.86 8.16
CA PHE A 111 5.30 -12.03 8.82
C PHE A 111 6.54 -11.80 7.93
N PHE A 112 7.09 -12.85 7.35
CA PHE A 112 8.26 -12.73 6.47
C PHE A 112 7.95 -12.01 5.16
N ALA A 113 6.77 -12.21 4.56
CA ALA A 113 6.34 -11.45 3.39
C ALA A 113 6.28 -9.94 3.69
N GLY A 114 5.79 -9.56 4.86
CA GLY A 114 5.81 -8.19 5.34
C GLY A 114 7.22 -7.67 5.54
N THR A 115 8.07 -8.43 6.24
CA THR A 115 9.46 -8.04 6.58
C THR A 115 10.30 -7.79 5.33
N PHE A 116 10.39 -8.78 4.45
CA PHE A 116 11.24 -8.68 3.26
C PHE A 116 10.61 -7.79 2.18
N GLY A 117 9.27 -7.76 2.11
CA GLY A 117 8.54 -6.82 1.29
C GLY A 117 8.87 -5.37 1.66
N ALA A 118 8.92 -5.05 2.95
CA ALA A 118 9.28 -3.71 3.43
C ALA A 118 10.73 -3.33 3.11
N VAL A 119 11.68 -4.27 3.22
CA VAL A 119 13.09 -4.04 2.84
C VAL A 119 13.18 -3.64 1.37
N SER A 120 12.56 -4.40 0.49
CA SER A 120 12.57 -4.10 -0.95
C SER A 120 11.79 -2.83 -1.28
N PHE A 121 10.60 -2.64 -0.72
CA PHE A 121 9.76 -1.46 -0.96
C PHE A 121 10.46 -0.16 -0.53
N SER A 122 11.08 -0.14 0.65
CA SER A 122 11.77 1.05 1.16
C SER A 122 13.00 1.41 0.31
N THR A 123 13.74 0.40 -0.14
CA THR A 123 14.93 0.62 -0.98
C THR A 123 14.57 0.96 -2.42
N ALA A 124 13.41 0.51 -2.94
CA ALA A 124 12.91 0.89 -4.26
C ALA A 124 12.79 2.41 -4.42
N GLY A 125 12.26 3.11 -3.40
CA GLY A 125 12.16 4.57 -3.40
C GLY A 125 13.52 5.26 -3.43
N ALA A 126 14.48 4.75 -2.67
CA ALA A 126 15.86 5.28 -2.68
C ALA A 126 16.51 5.13 -4.05
N ILE A 127 16.35 3.97 -4.71
CA ILE A 127 16.86 3.70 -6.06
C ILE A 127 16.16 4.61 -7.08
N ALA A 128 14.83 4.72 -7.03
CA ALA A 128 14.05 5.54 -7.94
C ALA A 128 14.38 7.04 -7.82
N SER A 129 14.78 7.51 -6.63
CA SER A 129 15.26 8.89 -6.46
C SER A 129 16.54 9.20 -7.24
N GLY A 130 17.28 8.17 -7.64
CA GLY A 130 18.44 8.27 -8.52
C GLY A 130 18.12 8.36 -10.02
N LEU A 131 16.85 8.11 -10.42
CA LEU A 131 16.37 8.32 -11.78
C LEU A 131 16.14 9.82 -12.07
N PHE A 132 16.25 10.21 -13.31
CA PHE A 132 15.94 11.58 -13.78
C PHE A 132 16.60 12.70 -12.94
N LYS A 133 17.85 12.51 -12.50
CA LYS A 133 18.58 13.44 -11.60
C LYS A 133 18.57 14.90 -12.07
N GLU A 134 18.60 15.10 -13.39
CA GLU A 134 18.59 16.44 -14.00
C GLU A 134 17.19 17.06 -14.10
N ASN A 135 16.12 16.30 -13.79
CA ASN A 135 14.74 16.76 -13.93
C ASN A 135 13.92 16.40 -12.69
N ALA A 136 13.88 17.31 -11.73
CA ALA A 136 13.17 17.13 -10.45
C ALA A 136 11.67 16.80 -10.64
N ARG A 137 11.04 17.31 -11.72
CA ARG A 137 9.63 17.03 -12.02
C ARG A 137 9.42 15.59 -12.49
N LEU A 138 10.29 15.06 -13.38
CA LEU A 138 10.25 13.66 -13.80
C LEU A 138 10.64 12.72 -12.66
N ASN A 139 11.60 13.11 -11.83
CA ASN A 139 11.97 12.35 -10.64
C ASN A 139 10.79 12.20 -9.66
N ALA A 140 10.10 13.27 -9.32
CA ALA A 140 8.91 13.21 -8.46
C ALA A 140 7.78 12.37 -9.07
N LEU A 141 7.58 12.48 -10.38
CA LEU A 141 6.60 11.69 -11.12
C LEU A 141 6.96 10.20 -11.13
N SER A 142 8.24 9.85 -11.32
CA SER A 142 8.70 8.45 -11.32
C SER A 142 8.48 7.76 -9.96
N ILE A 143 8.70 8.46 -8.86
CA ILE A 143 8.42 7.95 -7.50
C ILE A 143 6.92 7.73 -7.30
N ALA A 144 6.09 8.66 -7.75
CA ALA A 144 4.63 8.53 -7.66
C ALA A 144 4.10 7.36 -8.50
N ILE A 145 4.62 7.18 -9.74
CA ILE A 145 4.31 6.03 -10.59
C ILE A 145 4.79 4.74 -9.94
N LEU A 146 6.02 4.69 -9.43
CA LEU A 146 6.59 3.50 -8.81
C LEU A 146 5.68 2.92 -7.73
N PHE A 147 5.26 3.74 -6.78
CA PHE A 147 4.48 3.27 -5.64
C PHE A 147 2.98 3.15 -5.96
N GLY A 148 2.40 4.11 -6.67
CA GLY A 148 0.99 4.06 -7.04
C GLY A 148 0.72 2.94 -8.05
N THR A 149 1.39 3.00 -9.22
CA THR A 149 1.16 2.02 -10.28
C THR A 149 1.69 0.63 -9.92
N GLY A 150 2.82 0.52 -9.19
CA GLY A 150 3.34 -0.77 -8.75
C GLY A 150 2.36 -1.52 -7.84
N GLY A 151 1.82 -0.84 -6.82
CA GLY A 151 0.79 -1.43 -5.95
C GLY A 151 -0.51 -1.71 -6.69
N GLY A 152 -1.00 -0.74 -7.48
CA GLY A 152 -2.22 -0.87 -8.27
C GLY A 152 -2.16 -1.98 -9.32
N PHE A 153 -1.04 -2.14 -10.00
CA PHE A 153 -0.85 -3.22 -10.99
C PHE A 153 -0.93 -4.61 -10.34
N GLY A 154 -0.36 -4.78 -9.13
CA GLY A 154 -0.51 -6.03 -8.38
C GLY A 154 -1.96 -6.32 -7.99
N ILE A 155 -2.71 -5.30 -7.61
CA ILE A 155 -4.15 -5.41 -7.33
C ILE A 155 -4.92 -5.79 -8.59
N ILE A 156 -4.61 -5.19 -9.75
CA ILE A 156 -5.23 -5.54 -11.04
C ILE A 156 -4.98 -7.02 -11.37
N LEU A 157 -3.72 -7.45 -11.32
CA LEU A 157 -3.36 -8.83 -11.66
C LEU A 157 -4.03 -9.82 -10.71
N ALA A 158 -3.93 -9.62 -9.40
CA ALA A 158 -4.57 -10.49 -8.41
C ALA A 158 -6.11 -10.50 -8.57
N GLY A 159 -6.71 -9.32 -8.73
CA GLY A 159 -8.15 -9.17 -8.93
C GLY A 159 -8.67 -9.82 -10.20
N ALA A 160 -7.85 -9.85 -11.26
CA ALA A 160 -8.24 -10.41 -12.54
C ALA A 160 -8.39 -11.94 -12.53
N PHE A 161 -7.70 -12.68 -11.68
CA PHE A 161 -7.76 -14.14 -11.72
C PHE A 161 -8.25 -14.80 -10.43
N ILE A 162 -8.01 -14.23 -9.24
CA ILE A 162 -8.31 -14.89 -7.96
C ILE A 162 -9.81 -15.19 -7.81
N PRO A 163 -10.73 -14.19 -7.95
CA PRO A 163 -12.15 -14.47 -7.73
C PRO A 163 -12.69 -15.51 -8.71
N THR A 164 -12.30 -15.42 -9.98
CA THR A 164 -12.73 -16.37 -11.03
C THR A 164 -12.18 -17.77 -10.76
N LEU A 165 -10.93 -17.91 -10.32
CA LEU A 165 -10.35 -19.23 -10.03
C LEU A 165 -11.04 -19.89 -8.83
N ILE A 166 -11.33 -19.11 -7.79
CA ILE A 166 -12.06 -19.60 -6.61
C ILE A 166 -13.49 -19.97 -6.97
N ASP A 167 -14.17 -19.21 -7.82
CA ASP A 167 -15.52 -19.52 -8.28
C ASP A 167 -15.60 -20.87 -9.04
N VAL A 168 -14.64 -21.12 -9.93
CA VAL A 168 -14.61 -22.34 -10.76
C VAL A 168 -14.16 -23.57 -9.98
N VAL A 169 -13.17 -23.45 -9.10
CA VAL A 169 -12.51 -24.59 -8.42
C VAL A 169 -13.03 -24.79 -6.99
N GLY A 170 -13.56 -23.76 -6.37
CA GLY A 170 -13.98 -23.73 -4.97
C GLY A 170 -12.96 -23.07 -4.03
N ASN A 171 -13.35 -22.93 -2.76
CA ASN A 171 -12.52 -22.28 -1.74
C ASN A 171 -11.17 -22.97 -1.55
N SER A 172 -11.09 -24.28 -1.70
CA SER A 172 -9.84 -25.07 -1.62
C SER A 172 -8.78 -24.69 -2.65
N ALA A 173 -9.11 -23.83 -3.63
CA ALA A 173 -8.16 -23.30 -4.61
C ALA A 173 -7.24 -22.19 -4.07
N TRP A 174 -7.45 -21.66 -2.86
CA TRP A 174 -6.63 -20.57 -2.32
C TRP A 174 -5.10 -20.87 -2.31
N PRO A 175 -4.61 -22.09 -2.04
CA PRO A 175 -3.19 -22.38 -2.15
C PRO A 175 -2.68 -22.26 -3.60
N ILE A 176 -3.47 -22.69 -4.58
CA ILE A 176 -3.14 -22.57 -6.00
C ILE A 176 -3.02 -21.09 -6.39
N CYS A 177 -3.91 -20.23 -5.89
CA CYS A 177 -3.81 -18.79 -6.12
C CYS A 177 -2.48 -18.20 -5.59
N TRP A 178 -2.04 -18.61 -4.38
CA TRP A 178 -0.74 -18.20 -3.84
C TRP A 178 0.44 -18.75 -4.65
N ILE A 179 0.36 -19.97 -5.16
CA ILE A 179 1.38 -20.54 -6.06
C ILE A 179 1.48 -19.71 -7.34
N ILE A 180 0.35 -19.34 -7.95
CA ILE A 180 0.34 -18.48 -9.14
C ILE A 180 0.97 -17.12 -8.84
N ILE A 181 0.59 -16.48 -7.73
CA ILE A 181 1.20 -15.22 -7.27
C ILE A 181 2.71 -15.38 -7.07
N GLY A 182 3.15 -16.46 -6.45
CA GLY A 182 4.56 -16.77 -6.23
C GLY A 182 5.33 -16.96 -7.54
N LEU A 183 4.76 -17.69 -8.49
CA LEU A 183 5.35 -17.90 -9.82
C LEU A 183 5.43 -16.58 -10.60
N LEU A 184 4.37 -15.76 -10.60
CA LEU A 184 4.42 -14.42 -11.20
C LEU A 184 5.49 -13.54 -10.56
N SER A 185 5.65 -13.65 -9.22
CA SER A 185 6.70 -12.93 -8.50
C SER A 185 8.10 -13.36 -8.94
N ILE A 186 8.31 -14.65 -9.15
CA ILE A 186 9.58 -15.21 -9.67
C ILE A 186 9.84 -14.72 -11.11
N VAL A 187 8.80 -14.60 -11.94
CA VAL A 187 8.94 -14.05 -13.30
C VAL A 187 9.28 -12.57 -13.29
N PHE A 188 8.71 -11.78 -12.39
CA PHE A 188 8.99 -10.34 -12.29
C PHE A 188 10.33 -10.01 -11.61
N MET A 189 10.80 -10.88 -10.75
CA MET A 189 12.01 -10.71 -9.96
C MET A 189 13.26 -10.37 -10.77
N PRO A 190 13.62 -11.07 -11.86
CA PRO A 190 14.82 -10.75 -12.65
C PRO A 190 14.80 -9.34 -13.22
N PHE A 191 13.64 -8.87 -13.69
CA PHE A 191 13.48 -7.52 -14.23
C PHE A 191 13.69 -6.46 -13.14
N GLY A 192 13.10 -6.67 -11.94
CA GLY A 192 13.30 -5.79 -10.80
C GLY A 192 14.76 -5.72 -10.36
N ILE A 193 15.43 -6.87 -10.24
CA ILE A 193 16.84 -6.94 -9.82
C ILE A 193 17.74 -6.27 -10.88
N TRP A 194 17.53 -6.59 -12.16
CA TRP A 194 18.28 -5.96 -13.25
C TRP A 194 18.15 -4.43 -13.18
N SER A 195 16.95 -3.93 -13.01
CA SER A 195 16.70 -2.49 -12.91
C SER A 195 17.37 -1.84 -11.71
N ALA A 196 17.32 -2.48 -10.56
CA ALA A 196 17.97 -1.97 -9.36
C ALA A 196 19.48 -1.85 -9.52
N LEU A 197 20.11 -2.81 -10.18
CA LEU A 197 21.56 -2.85 -10.43
C LEU A 197 22.04 -1.82 -11.48
N GLN A 198 21.13 -1.18 -12.22
CA GLN A 198 21.49 -0.10 -13.17
C GLN A 198 21.78 1.25 -12.50
N ILE A 199 21.44 1.39 -11.22
CA ILE A 199 21.54 2.65 -10.49
C ILE A 199 22.38 2.47 -9.23
N GLU A 200 23.50 3.17 -9.17
CA GLU A 200 24.25 3.30 -7.92
C GLU A 200 23.48 4.25 -6.99
N SER A 201 22.98 3.70 -5.88
CA SER A 201 22.31 4.50 -4.86
C SER A 201 23.34 5.34 -4.08
N SER A 202 23.06 6.61 -3.92
CA SER A 202 23.83 7.48 -3.02
C SER A 202 23.69 6.98 -1.58
N LYS A 203 24.80 6.98 -0.82
CA LYS A 203 24.76 6.67 0.60
C LYS A 203 23.79 7.60 1.32
N PRO A 204 22.95 7.09 2.23
CA PRO A 204 22.02 7.92 2.98
C PRO A 204 22.80 8.98 3.77
N SER A 205 22.30 10.22 3.75
CA SER A 205 22.83 11.27 4.63
C SER A 205 22.50 10.93 6.09
N ARG A 206 23.41 11.22 7.02
CA ARG A 206 23.15 11.05 8.45
C ARG A 206 21.94 11.92 8.85
N LEU A 207 20.98 11.32 9.56
CA LEU A 207 19.85 12.02 10.13
C LEU A 207 20.37 13.08 11.14
N THR A 208 20.24 14.35 10.84
CA THR A 208 20.55 15.43 11.78
C THR A 208 19.31 15.65 12.67
N ARG A 209 19.49 15.49 13.97
CA ARG A 209 18.48 15.73 14.99
C ARG A 209 18.47 17.22 15.33
N ASN A 210 17.70 18.02 14.59
CA ASN A 210 17.40 19.39 14.97
C ASN A 210 16.14 19.42 15.86
N GLU A 211 15.98 20.46 16.68
CA GLU A 211 14.81 20.63 17.55
C GLU A 211 13.52 20.65 16.73
N PHE A 212 12.88 19.51 16.69
CA PHE A 212 11.70 19.25 15.89
C PHE A 212 10.44 19.57 16.70
N ARG A 213 9.66 20.55 16.25
CA ARG A 213 8.42 20.94 16.93
C ARG A 213 7.27 19.98 16.52
N LEU A 214 7.34 18.71 16.94
CA LEU A 214 6.32 17.67 16.69
C LEU A 214 4.90 18.13 17.04
N LEU A 215 4.74 18.87 18.14
CA LEU A 215 3.44 19.36 18.59
C LEU A 215 2.73 20.27 17.57
N LYS A 216 3.47 20.98 16.73
CA LYS A 216 2.88 21.80 15.66
C LYS A 216 2.35 20.99 14.47
N MET A 217 2.71 19.72 14.37
CA MET A 217 2.29 18.80 13.31
C MET A 217 1.33 17.73 13.82
N LEU A 218 0.90 17.84 15.08
CA LEU A 218 0.06 16.83 15.72
C LEU A 218 -1.23 16.52 14.93
N PRO A 219 -1.96 17.51 14.35
CA PRO A 219 -3.15 17.20 13.56
C PRO A 219 -2.85 16.34 12.33
N GLU A 220 -1.76 16.65 11.61
CA GLU A 220 -1.35 15.91 10.43
C GLU A 220 -0.88 14.48 10.79
N LEU A 221 -0.15 14.35 11.92
CA LEU A 221 0.27 13.06 12.47
C LEU A 221 -0.94 12.18 12.84
N ALA A 222 -1.91 12.76 13.55
CA ALA A 222 -3.12 12.05 13.97
C ALA A 222 -3.96 11.64 12.74
N GLY A 223 -4.14 12.53 11.76
CA GLY A 223 -4.82 12.20 10.52
C GLY A 223 -4.16 11.05 9.77
N TYR A 224 -2.83 11.05 9.71
CA TYR A 224 -2.10 9.97 9.04
C TYR A 224 -2.11 8.65 9.82
N ALA A 225 -2.21 8.69 11.13
CA ALA A 225 -2.50 7.50 11.93
C ALA A 225 -3.89 6.93 11.62
N CYS A 226 -4.91 7.79 11.54
CA CYS A 226 -6.26 7.37 11.13
C CYS A 226 -6.26 6.76 9.72
N PHE A 227 -5.47 7.30 8.80
CA PHE A 227 -5.26 6.70 7.48
C PHE A 227 -4.74 5.27 7.61
N GLY A 228 -3.66 5.06 8.38
CA GLY A 228 -3.05 3.75 8.57
C GLY A 228 -4.05 2.70 9.03
N PHE A 229 -4.89 3.05 10.01
CA PHE A 229 -5.93 2.17 10.51
C PHE A 229 -7.00 1.85 9.46
N GLY A 230 -7.58 2.88 8.84
CA GLY A 230 -8.81 2.73 8.07
C GLY A 230 -8.63 2.13 6.67
N TYR A 231 -7.58 2.53 5.92
CA TYR A 231 -7.44 2.11 4.52
C TYR A 231 -7.25 0.60 4.37
N ILE A 232 -6.50 0.00 5.29
CA ILE A 232 -6.18 -1.43 5.23
C ILE A 232 -7.38 -2.31 5.57
N VAL A 233 -8.32 -1.81 6.38
CA VAL A 233 -9.56 -2.51 6.71
C VAL A 233 -10.39 -2.75 5.44
N TYR A 234 -10.57 -1.72 4.62
CA TYR A 234 -11.30 -1.87 3.36
C TYR A 234 -10.62 -2.88 2.43
N LEU A 235 -9.32 -2.75 2.21
CA LEU A 235 -8.57 -3.66 1.34
C LEU A 235 -8.50 -5.10 1.88
N THR A 236 -8.63 -5.29 3.19
CA THR A 236 -8.64 -6.63 3.80
C THR A 236 -10.02 -7.29 3.67
N PHE A 237 -11.09 -6.56 3.92
CA PHE A 237 -12.42 -7.15 4.11
C PHE A 237 -13.43 -6.87 2.99
N LEU A 238 -13.09 -6.08 1.97
CA LEU A 238 -14.00 -5.79 0.86
C LEU A 238 -14.51 -7.07 0.17
N SER A 239 -13.61 -8.01 -0.15
CA SER A 239 -14.02 -9.28 -0.77
C SER A 239 -14.87 -10.12 0.16
N ALA A 240 -14.53 -10.19 1.46
CA ALA A 240 -15.32 -10.93 2.43
C ALA A 240 -16.74 -10.37 2.55
N TRP A 241 -16.86 -9.03 2.57
CA TRP A 241 -18.17 -8.37 2.58
C TRP A 241 -18.95 -8.67 1.28
N MET A 242 -18.31 -8.54 0.10
CA MET A 242 -18.97 -8.84 -1.18
C MET A 242 -19.43 -10.29 -1.28
N THR A 243 -18.59 -11.23 -0.86
CA THR A 243 -18.95 -12.65 -0.82
C THR A 243 -20.11 -12.92 0.14
N GLY A 244 -20.11 -12.29 1.31
CA GLY A 244 -21.24 -12.36 2.26
C GLY A 244 -22.55 -11.79 1.71
N GLN A 245 -22.49 -10.86 0.74
CA GLN A 245 -23.66 -10.36 0.00
C GLN A 245 -24.02 -11.22 -1.23
N SER A 246 -23.39 -12.38 -1.42
CA SER A 246 -23.60 -13.28 -2.56
C SER A 246 -23.33 -12.61 -3.93
N ILE A 247 -22.36 -11.67 -3.96
CA ILE A 247 -21.95 -11.01 -5.20
C ILE A 247 -21.09 -11.99 -6.00
N ASP A 248 -21.38 -12.12 -7.30
CA ASP A 248 -20.69 -13.04 -8.18
C ASP A 248 -19.20 -12.68 -8.41
N ALA A 249 -18.41 -13.70 -8.76
CA ALA A 249 -16.97 -13.57 -8.93
C ALA A 249 -16.59 -12.59 -10.06
N THR A 250 -17.40 -12.47 -11.10
CA THR A 250 -17.15 -11.56 -12.23
C THR A 250 -17.28 -10.10 -11.77
N MET A 251 -18.28 -9.82 -10.94
CA MET A 251 -18.43 -8.49 -10.33
C MET A 251 -17.27 -8.18 -9.38
N ILE A 252 -16.88 -9.14 -8.51
CA ILE A 252 -15.73 -8.97 -7.61
C ILE A 252 -14.45 -8.68 -8.41
N THR A 253 -14.18 -9.47 -9.45
CA THR A 253 -13.07 -9.27 -10.39
C THR A 253 -13.09 -7.85 -10.96
N THR A 254 -14.24 -7.42 -11.49
CA THR A 254 -14.38 -6.09 -12.12
C THR A 254 -14.12 -4.97 -11.12
N ILE A 255 -14.64 -5.07 -9.90
CA ILE A 255 -14.44 -4.07 -8.84
C ILE A 255 -12.96 -3.94 -8.47
N TRP A 256 -12.24 -5.05 -8.28
CA TRP A 256 -10.83 -5.00 -7.95
C TRP A 256 -9.94 -4.49 -9.09
N VAL A 257 -10.27 -4.83 -10.35
CA VAL A 257 -9.58 -4.29 -11.53
C VAL A 257 -9.79 -2.77 -11.64
N ILE A 258 -11.04 -2.28 -11.49
CA ILE A 258 -11.35 -0.84 -11.49
C ILE A 258 -10.61 -0.13 -10.35
N LEU A 259 -10.62 -0.69 -9.15
CA LEU A 259 -9.91 -0.16 -7.99
C LEU A 259 -8.41 -0.02 -8.29
N GLY A 260 -7.78 -1.05 -8.82
CA GLY A 260 -6.36 -1.03 -9.20
C GLY A 260 -6.05 -0.02 -10.31
N LEU A 261 -6.91 0.12 -11.33
CA LEU A 261 -6.77 1.12 -12.38
C LEU A 261 -6.87 2.55 -11.81
N CYS A 262 -7.82 2.80 -10.93
CA CYS A 262 -7.97 4.10 -10.26
C CYS A 262 -6.75 4.43 -9.39
N ILE A 263 -6.16 3.44 -8.71
CA ILE A 263 -4.90 3.61 -7.97
C ILE A 263 -3.77 4.04 -8.93
N CYS A 264 -3.64 3.40 -10.09
CA CYS A 264 -2.61 3.76 -11.08
C CYS A 264 -2.74 5.19 -11.59
N ILE A 265 -3.97 5.69 -11.71
CA ILE A 265 -4.27 7.04 -12.22
C ILE A 265 -4.18 8.10 -11.11
N SER A 266 -4.33 7.72 -9.84
CA SER A 266 -4.45 8.63 -8.70
C SER A 266 -3.35 9.71 -8.60
N PRO A 267 -2.05 9.46 -8.88
CA PRO A 267 -1.02 10.49 -8.80
C PRO A 267 -1.28 11.70 -9.71
N PHE A 268 -1.92 11.46 -10.86
CA PHE A 268 -2.23 12.51 -11.82
C PHE A 268 -3.44 13.35 -11.36
N LEU A 269 -4.43 12.71 -10.73
CA LEU A 269 -5.65 13.38 -10.25
C LEU A 269 -5.36 14.33 -9.08
N TRP A 270 -4.50 13.92 -8.14
CA TRP A 270 -4.24 14.67 -6.91
C TRP A 270 -3.17 15.77 -7.06
N ARG A 271 -2.42 15.76 -8.15
CA ARG A 271 -1.35 16.72 -8.41
C ARG A 271 -1.76 18.19 -8.27
N PRO A 272 -2.91 18.67 -8.82
CA PRO A 272 -3.31 20.07 -8.67
C PRO A 272 -3.56 20.47 -7.21
N ILE A 273 -4.15 19.57 -6.42
CA ILE A 273 -4.45 19.79 -5.00
C ILE A 273 -3.15 19.91 -4.20
N PHE A 274 -2.21 18.98 -4.42
CA PHE A 274 -0.91 19.03 -3.77
C PHE A 274 -0.10 20.27 -4.15
N ALA A 275 -0.22 20.74 -5.39
CA ALA A 275 0.45 21.97 -5.82
C ALA A 275 -0.11 23.21 -5.11
N ARG A 276 -1.43 23.26 -4.90
CA ARG A 276 -2.14 24.46 -4.36
C ARG A 276 -1.97 24.61 -2.86
N PHE A 277 -2.11 23.55 -2.06
CA PHE A 277 -2.19 23.62 -0.60
C PHE A 277 -0.94 23.11 0.09
N GLY A 278 -0.49 23.82 1.15
CA GLY A 278 0.64 23.42 1.99
C GLY A 278 0.26 23.07 3.43
N ASN A 279 -1.04 23.18 3.77
CA ASN A 279 -1.62 22.85 5.07
C ASN A 279 -2.21 21.42 5.10
N GLY A 280 -3.06 21.10 6.07
CA GLY A 280 -3.71 19.80 6.22
C GLY A 280 -4.85 19.49 5.21
N ILE A 281 -5.26 20.45 4.37
CA ILE A 281 -6.34 20.26 3.39
C ILE A 281 -6.08 19.05 2.46
N PRO A 282 -4.89 18.86 1.86
CA PRO A 282 -4.64 17.70 1.00
C PRO A 282 -4.88 16.36 1.69
N LEU A 283 -4.39 16.19 2.91
CA LEU A 283 -4.61 14.96 3.67
C LEU A 283 -6.09 14.80 4.03
N ALA A 284 -6.75 15.85 4.50
CA ALA A 284 -8.16 15.82 4.84
C ALA A 284 -9.05 15.43 3.64
N MET A 285 -8.78 15.97 2.45
CA MET A 285 -9.52 15.62 1.23
C MET A 285 -9.29 14.15 0.84
N VAL A 286 -8.03 13.68 0.91
CA VAL A 286 -7.69 12.28 0.65
C VAL A 286 -8.42 11.36 1.62
N LEU A 287 -8.36 11.64 2.93
CA LEU A 287 -9.01 10.84 3.96
C LEU A 287 -10.53 10.84 3.82
N SER A 288 -11.14 11.98 3.52
CA SER A 288 -12.58 12.07 3.25
C SER A 288 -12.97 11.19 2.06
N SER A 289 -12.21 11.26 0.95
CA SER A 289 -12.46 10.43 -0.22
C SER A 289 -12.36 8.93 0.11
N ILE A 290 -11.31 8.51 0.83
CA ILE A 290 -11.15 7.11 1.25
C ILE A 290 -12.28 6.70 2.20
N ALA A 291 -12.66 7.55 3.15
CA ALA A 291 -13.76 7.30 4.08
C ALA A 291 -15.07 7.04 3.33
N PHE A 292 -15.47 7.96 2.47
CA PHE A 292 -16.69 7.78 1.68
C PHE A 292 -16.59 6.54 0.77
N GLY A 293 -15.46 6.32 0.11
CA GLY A 293 -15.24 5.12 -0.68
C GLY A 293 -15.42 3.83 0.13
N SER A 294 -15.01 3.81 1.41
CA SER A 294 -15.11 2.62 2.26
C SER A 294 -16.52 2.31 2.74
N VAL A 295 -17.40 3.30 2.88
CA VAL A 295 -18.77 3.10 3.37
C VAL A 295 -19.81 2.95 2.25
N VAL A 296 -19.51 3.43 1.05
CA VAL A 296 -20.42 3.38 -0.10
C VAL A 296 -20.94 1.96 -0.41
N PRO A 297 -20.15 0.86 -0.34
CA PRO A 297 -20.65 -0.48 -0.57
C PRO A 297 -21.83 -0.86 0.34
N LEU A 298 -21.84 -0.34 1.57
CA LEU A 298 -22.86 -0.66 2.57
C LEU A 298 -24.24 -0.04 2.26
N LEU A 299 -24.30 0.92 1.34
CA LEU A 299 -25.55 1.53 0.91
C LEU A 299 -26.39 0.58 0.05
N SER A 300 -25.75 -0.21 -0.78
CA SER A 300 -26.40 -1.20 -1.65
C SER A 300 -25.35 -2.14 -2.27
N PRO A 301 -25.65 -3.43 -2.43
CA PRO A 301 -24.81 -4.37 -3.17
C PRO A 301 -24.91 -4.20 -4.70
N ALA A 302 -25.64 -3.20 -5.19
CA ALA A 302 -25.78 -2.94 -6.62
C ALA A 302 -24.41 -2.64 -7.26
N PHE A 303 -24.16 -3.22 -8.44
CA PHE A 303 -22.90 -3.13 -9.14
C PHE A 303 -22.41 -1.70 -9.38
N SER A 304 -23.32 -0.77 -9.73
CA SER A 304 -22.99 0.65 -9.90
C SER A 304 -22.47 1.30 -8.62
N ILE A 305 -23.00 0.93 -7.47
CA ILE A 305 -22.57 1.45 -6.15
C ILE A 305 -21.19 0.90 -5.79
N LEU A 306 -20.94 -0.37 -6.09
CA LEU A 306 -19.61 -0.99 -5.89
C LEU A 306 -18.55 -0.35 -6.80
N ILE A 307 -18.88 -0.08 -8.08
CA ILE A 307 -17.98 0.66 -8.98
C ILE A 307 -17.70 2.05 -8.41
N LEU A 308 -18.71 2.76 -7.95
CA LEU A 308 -18.55 4.09 -7.35
C LEU A 308 -17.60 4.04 -6.15
N SER A 309 -17.75 3.04 -5.27
CA SER A 309 -16.84 2.80 -4.15
C SER A 309 -15.41 2.58 -4.64
N ALA A 310 -15.19 1.68 -5.58
CA ALA A 310 -13.87 1.35 -6.11
C ALA A 310 -13.20 2.56 -6.77
N VAL A 311 -13.95 3.40 -7.49
CA VAL A 311 -13.44 4.62 -8.12
C VAL A 311 -13.05 5.65 -7.05
N ILE A 312 -13.92 5.94 -6.09
CA ILE A 312 -13.65 6.93 -5.04
C ILE A 312 -12.48 6.49 -4.17
N PHE A 313 -12.50 5.25 -3.67
CA PHE A 313 -11.45 4.71 -2.81
C PHE A 313 -10.13 4.57 -3.56
N GLY A 314 -10.13 3.91 -4.72
CA GLY A 314 -8.94 3.64 -5.51
C GLY A 314 -8.23 4.90 -5.99
N SER A 315 -8.99 5.94 -6.40
CA SER A 315 -8.41 7.21 -6.83
C SER A 315 -7.69 7.98 -5.71
N SER A 316 -7.79 7.54 -4.46
CA SER A 316 -7.31 8.32 -3.31
C SER A 316 -6.40 7.53 -2.36
N VAL A 317 -6.57 6.21 -2.26
CA VAL A 317 -5.95 5.41 -1.18
C VAL A 317 -4.43 5.53 -1.09
N PHE A 318 -3.71 5.56 -2.20
CA PHE A 318 -2.25 5.68 -2.17
C PHE A 318 -1.75 7.14 -2.25
N MET A 319 -2.65 8.10 -2.10
CA MET A 319 -2.30 9.52 -2.12
C MET A 319 -2.03 10.11 -0.73
N ALA A 320 -2.39 9.43 0.35
CA ALA A 320 -2.08 9.92 1.70
C ALA A 320 -0.57 10.08 1.97
N PRO A 321 0.31 9.13 1.59
CA PRO A 321 1.77 9.34 1.67
C PRO A 321 2.25 10.53 0.83
N GLY A 322 1.61 10.77 -0.32
CA GLY A 322 1.86 11.95 -1.17
C GLY A 322 1.50 13.26 -0.49
N ALA A 323 0.37 13.31 0.23
CA ALA A 323 -0.06 14.47 1.00
C ALA A 323 0.95 14.80 2.12
N ILE A 324 1.42 13.78 2.87
CA ILE A 324 2.45 13.94 3.90
C ILE A 324 3.78 14.44 3.32
N THR A 325 4.20 13.88 2.21
CA THR A 325 5.43 14.33 1.52
C THR A 325 5.29 15.78 1.06
N ASN A 326 4.14 16.17 0.52
CA ASN A 326 3.83 17.54 0.11
C ASN A 326 3.86 18.50 1.31
N PHE A 327 3.18 18.15 2.42
CA PHE A 327 3.18 18.93 3.65
C PHE A 327 4.59 19.13 4.18
N THR A 328 5.35 18.05 4.31
CA THR A 328 6.74 18.07 4.80
C THR A 328 7.63 18.99 3.96
N ARG A 329 7.59 18.87 2.62
CA ARG A 329 8.42 19.69 1.72
C ARG A 329 8.06 21.16 1.71
N LYS A 330 6.79 21.50 1.90
CA LYS A 330 6.35 22.92 1.92
C LYS A 330 6.61 23.61 3.24
N ASN A 331 6.65 22.86 4.34
CA ASN A 331 6.66 23.43 5.69
C ASN A 331 7.97 23.27 6.45
N LEU A 332 8.86 22.37 6.02
CA LEU A 332 10.10 22.07 6.74
C LEU A 332 11.33 22.30 5.88
N PRO A 333 12.48 22.64 6.49
CA PRO A 333 13.77 22.67 5.82
C PRO A 333 14.14 21.27 5.26
N GLN A 334 14.96 21.24 4.21
CA GLN A 334 15.32 20.01 3.50
C GLN A 334 15.98 18.96 4.42
N GLU A 335 16.79 19.42 5.38
CA GLU A 335 17.50 18.57 6.35
C GLU A 335 16.53 17.77 7.25
N MET A 336 15.31 18.28 7.44
CA MET A 336 14.29 17.67 8.30
C MET A 336 13.33 16.73 7.56
N TRP A 337 13.34 16.68 6.23
CA TRP A 337 12.37 15.91 5.46
C TRP A 337 12.41 14.42 5.78
N ALA A 338 13.59 13.82 5.75
CA ALA A 338 13.75 12.39 6.01
C ALA A 338 13.29 12.01 7.42
N TYR A 339 13.67 12.83 8.41
CA TYR A 339 13.28 12.60 9.81
C TYR A 339 11.76 12.72 10.01
N SER A 340 11.14 13.77 9.46
CA SER A 340 9.70 13.98 9.53
C SER A 340 8.93 12.82 8.89
N ILE A 341 9.28 12.46 7.65
CA ILE A 341 8.62 11.35 6.93
C ILE A 341 8.77 10.03 7.70
N SER A 342 9.92 9.80 8.35
CA SER A 342 10.12 8.60 9.17
C SER A 342 9.15 8.54 10.35
N ILE A 343 8.90 9.68 11.05
CA ILE A 343 7.94 9.73 12.17
C ILE A 343 6.52 9.40 11.67
N PHE A 344 6.09 10.03 10.57
CA PHE A 344 4.81 9.72 9.94
C PHE A 344 4.70 8.24 9.58
N THR A 345 5.77 7.66 9.00
CA THR A 345 5.80 6.27 8.59
C THR A 345 5.71 5.31 9.78
N VAL A 346 6.39 5.60 10.89
CA VAL A 346 6.30 4.78 12.11
C VAL A 346 4.89 4.81 12.69
N LEU A 347 4.29 6.00 12.79
CA LEU A 347 2.94 6.15 13.31
C LEU A 347 1.90 5.45 12.41
N PHE A 348 2.02 5.60 11.11
CA PHE A 348 1.24 4.86 10.12
C PHE A 348 1.38 3.34 10.29
N ALA A 349 2.62 2.85 10.42
CA ALA A 349 2.89 1.43 10.54
C ALA A 349 2.27 0.81 11.81
N ILE A 350 2.33 1.51 12.94
CA ILE A 350 1.68 1.10 14.18
C ILE A 350 0.16 1.05 14.00
N SER A 351 -0.43 2.11 13.43
CA SER A 351 -1.89 2.22 13.30
C SER A 351 -2.45 1.18 12.32
N GLN A 352 -1.80 0.93 11.20
CA GLN A 352 -2.24 -0.08 10.22
C GLN A 352 -2.22 -1.51 10.78
N THR A 353 -1.38 -1.77 11.77
CA THR A 353 -1.30 -3.09 12.41
C THR A 353 -2.57 -3.41 13.20
N LEU A 354 -3.19 -2.40 13.79
CA LEU A 354 -4.39 -2.57 14.63
C LEU A 354 -5.67 -2.69 13.78
N GLY A 355 -5.72 -2.03 12.61
CA GLY A 355 -6.94 -1.87 11.81
C GLY A 355 -7.67 -3.19 11.52
N PRO A 356 -7.06 -4.17 10.84
CA PRO A 356 -7.76 -5.38 10.43
C PRO A 356 -8.23 -6.24 11.61
N TYR A 357 -7.42 -6.34 12.66
CA TYR A 357 -7.78 -7.12 13.85
C TYR A 357 -8.97 -6.50 14.58
N VAL A 358 -8.94 -5.20 14.85
CA VAL A 358 -10.04 -4.49 15.52
C VAL A 358 -11.31 -4.52 14.68
N ALA A 359 -11.21 -4.30 13.36
CA ALA A 359 -12.36 -4.39 12.47
C ALA A 359 -12.94 -5.80 12.40
N GLY A 360 -12.09 -6.84 12.47
CA GLY A 360 -12.51 -8.24 12.57
C GLY A 360 -13.27 -8.52 13.86
N LEU A 361 -12.75 -8.08 15.03
CA LEU A 361 -13.44 -8.21 16.32
C LEU A 361 -14.83 -7.55 16.31
N ILE A 362 -14.93 -6.37 15.70
CA ILE A 362 -16.20 -5.67 15.54
C ILE A 362 -17.13 -6.45 14.60
N GLY A 363 -16.60 -6.98 13.50
CA GLY A 363 -17.34 -7.84 12.58
C GLY A 363 -17.90 -9.09 13.25
N ASP A 364 -17.09 -9.76 14.08
CA ASP A 364 -17.51 -10.93 14.85
C ASP A 364 -18.58 -10.58 15.91
N TYR A 365 -18.39 -9.45 16.62
CA TYR A 365 -19.36 -9.01 17.64
C TYR A 365 -20.76 -8.73 17.08
N PHE A 366 -20.83 -8.16 15.87
CA PHE A 366 -22.09 -7.83 15.21
C PHE A 366 -22.54 -8.90 14.19
N ASP A 367 -21.79 -10.00 14.06
CA ASP A 367 -21.99 -11.01 13.00
C ASP A 367 -22.10 -10.40 11.59
N ASN A 368 -21.37 -9.32 11.37
CA ASN A 368 -21.40 -8.55 10.13
C ASN A 368 -20.12 -7.76 9.92
N ILE A 369 -19.28 -8.19 8.98
CA ILE A 369 -18.03 -7.49 8.65
C ILE A 369 -18.23 -6.08 8.07
N GLY A 370 -19.43 -5.76 7.59
CA GLY A 370 -19.80 -4.39 7.20
C GLY A 370 -19.61 -3.39 8.35
N MET A 371 -19.78 -3.80 9.62
CA MET A 371 -19.51 -2.95 10.78
C MET A 371 -18.03 -2.62 10.93
N GLY A 372 -17.14 -3.50 10.49
CA GLY A 372 -15.70 -3.21 10.35
C GLY A 372 -15.44 -2.11 9.33
N LEU A 373 -16.14 -2.11 8.19
CA LEU A 373 -16.05 -1.03 7.18
C LEU A 373 -16.62 0.30 7.71
N VAL A 374 -17.71 0.28 8.49
CA VAL A 374 -18.24 1.47 9.19
C VAL A 374 -17.20 2.04 10.16
N THR A 375 -16.50 1.19 10.89
CA THR A 375 -15.43 1.61 11.80
C THR A 375 -14.30 2.30 11.04
N ALA A 376 -13.90 1.75 9.90
CA ALA A 376 -12.91 2.39 9.02
C ALA A 376 -13.37 3.76 8.54
N PHE A 377 -14.63 3.89 8.10
CA PHE A 377 -15.24 5.17 7.70
C PHE A 377 -15.16 6.21 8.82
N ILE A 378 -15.59 5.86 10.03
CA ILE A 378 -15.60 6.77 11.17
C ILE A 378 -14.19 7.26 11.49
N ILE A 379 -13.22 6.35 11.58
CA ILE A 379 -11.84 6.70 11.92
C ILE A 379 -11.20 7.56 10.82
N LEU A 380 -11.41 7.24 9.55
CA LEU A 380 -10.91 8.04 8.42
C LEU A 380 -11.53 9.43 8.39
N LEU A 381 -12.83 9.54 8.67
CA LEU A 381 -13.52 10.83 8.72
C LEU A 381 -13.03 11.68 9.89
N LEU A 382 -12.84 11.09 11.07
CA LEU A 382 -12.22 11.78 12.21
C LEU A 382 -10.82 12.26 11.87
N GLY A 383 -10.00 11.41 11.22
CA GLY A 383 -8.69 11.80 10.72
C GLY A 383 -8.75 12.98 9.74
N ALA A 384 -9.73 12.99 8.83
CA ALA A 384 -9.94 14.11 7.91
C ALA A 384 -10.28 15.41 8.64
N LEU A 385 -11.19 15.35 9.61
CA LEU A 385 -11.60 16.52 10.41
C LEU A 385 -10.43 17.08 11.23
N VAL A 386 -9.64 16.20 11.84
CA VAL A 386 -8.44 16.60 12.59
C VAL A 386 -7.41 17.24 11.67
N SER A 387 -7.15 16.64 10.50
CA SER A 387 -6.18 17.18 9.53
C SER A 387 -6.57 18.57 9.03
N LEU A 388 -7.86 18.91 8.94
CA LEU A 388 -8.30 20.27 8.56
C LEU A 388 -7.81 21.35 9.53
N SER A 389 -7.55 21.01 10.79
CA SER A 389 -7.01 21.95 11.78
C SER A 389 -5.51 22.23 11.59
N GLN A 390 -4.80 21.45 10.74
CA GLN A 390 -3.38 21.66 10.47
C GLN A 390 -3.16 22.90 9.62
N LYS A 391 -2.51 23.89 10.21
CA LYS A 391 -2.08 25.12 9.52
C LYS A 391 -0.71 24.93 8.87
N GLU A 392 -0.39 25.78 7.90
CA GLU A 392 0.98 25.89 7.41
C GLU A 392 1.90 26.29 8.55
N LEU A 393 3.08 25.67 8.61
CA LEU A 393 4.08 26.02 9.61
C LEU A 393 4.85 27.25 9.12
N SER A 394 4.96 28.29 9.97
CA SER A 394 5.80 29.42 9.65
C SER A 394 7.26 28.94 9.49
N LYS A 395 7.90 29.32 8.39
CA LYS A 395 9.33 29.05 8.12
C LYS A 395 10.27 29.88 8.99
N ASN A 396 9.91 30.14 10.26
CA ASN A 396 10.78 30.84 11.19
C ASN A 396 11.70 29.88 11.93
#